data_c6673312751f98b195ed2f3be20c9405
#
_entry.id   c6673312751f98b195ed2f3be20c9405
#
_cell.length_a   1.000
_cell.length_b   1.000
_cell.length_c   1.000
_cell.angle_alpha   90.00
_cell.angle_beta   90.00
_cell.angle_gamma   90.00
#
_symmetry.space_group_name_H-M   'P 1'
#
loop_
_entity.id
_entity.type
_entity.pdbx_description
1 polymer ?
#
loop_
_entity_poly.entity_id
_entity_poly.type
_entity_poly.pdbx_seq_one_letter_code
_entity_poly.pdbx_strand_id
1 'polypeptide(L)'
;HQLPKMQQEMMLSQLNEQQVAELAEKSNAETMKKFNARPGTASNQYLHDLYRFFKLSVRRNEFRDIFKEKLDLHHVPALDNLLYCEEELFPIADFYLSKERWDEAIDIYKELIEIGGFEGEGAEYYQKFGYALQKRKRYAEAIEAYLKADTLKPDNIWNNRHLATCYRLNRNYEAALAYYKKVEEATPEASTAVFYIGSCLAELGQYEEALNYFFKLDFIESNCVKAWRGIGWCSFISLKYEQAMKYYEKIIEHKPLAIDYMNAGHVAWVMGNIQKAAVLYGKAITACGTRERFLEMFHKDEEPLLKQGIREEDIPLMLDLL
;
A
#
# COMPACT_ATOMS: atom_id res chain seq x y z
N HIS A 1 -25.80 34.14 -7.76
CA HIS A 1 -24.73 35.13 -7.55
C HIS A 1 -24.69 35.50 -6.08
N GLN A 2 -23.69 35.03 -5.34
CA GLN A 2 -23.45 35.46 -3.96
C GLN A 2 -22.74 36.81 -4.02
N LEU A 3 -23.30 37.81 -3.35
CA LEU A 3 -22.70 39.12 -3.16
C LEU A 3 -21.37 39.01 -2.41
N PRO A 4 -20.34 39.87 -2.72
CA PRO A 4 -19.09 39.90 -1.98
C PRO A 4 -19.30 40.11 -0.47
N LYS A 5 -18.50 39.45 0.36
CA LYS A 5 -18.60 39.46 1.84
C LYS A 5 -18.80 40.87 2.45
N MET A 6 -18.10 41.86 1.92
CA MET A 6 -18.13 43.25 2.38
C MET A 6 -19.51 43.91 2.14
N GLN A 7 -20.21 43.54 1.04
CA GLN A 7 -21.57 44.03 0.79
C GLN A 7 -22.61 43.31 1.64
N GLN A 8 -22.39 42.05 2.02
CA GLN A 8 -23.25 41.33 2.94
C GLN A 8 -23.15 41.90 4.37
N GLU A 9 -21.96 42.25 4.82
CA GLU A 9 -21.72 42.86 6.14
C GLU A 9 -22.34 44.29 6.20
N MET A 10 -22.22 45.04 5.11
CA MET A 10 -22.83 46.37 5.02
C MET A 10 -24.39 46.34 5.00
N MET A 11 -24.97 45.33 4.38
CA MET A 11 -26.45 45.13 4.42
C MET A 11 -26.94 44.68 5.80
N LEU A 12 -26.15 43.78 6.47
CA LEU A 12 -26.51 43.33 7.82
C LEU A 12 -26.38 44.42 8.88
N SER A 13 -25.47 45.38 8.73
CA SER A 13 -25.30 46.49 9.65
C SER A 13 -26.45 47.55 9.57
N GLN A 14 -27.27 47.51 8.53
CA GLN A 14 -28.41 48.43 8.35
C GLN A 14 -29.74 47.85 8.80
N LEU A 15 -29.78 46.58 9.22
CA LEU A 15 -31.00 45.89 9.66
C LEU A 15 -31.20 46.07 11.18
N ASN A 16 -32.46 46.32 11.59
CA ASN A 16 -32.79 46.33 13.02
C ASN A 16 -32.93 44.86 13.54
N GLU A 17 -32.93 44.68 14.86
CA GLU A 17 -32.96 43.36 15.50
C GLU A 17 -34.15 42.49 15.06
N GLN A 18 -35.29 43.11 14.77
CA GLN A 18 -36.48 42.39 14.29
C GLN A 18 -36.33 41.89 12.87
N GLN A 19 -35.71 42.67 12.00
CA GLN A 19 -35.41 42.27 10.60
C GLN A 19 -34.33 41.17 10.53
N VAL A 20 -33.37 41.20 11.44
CA VAL A 20 -32.36 40.14 11.57
C VAL A 20 -32.99 38.84 12.05
N ALA A 21 -33.94 38.92 13.02
CA ALA A 21 -34.67 37.75 13.51
C ALA A 21 -35.59 37.14 12.41
N GLU A 22 -36.29 37.96 11.64
CA GLU A 22 -37.13 37.49 10.52
C GLU A 22 -36.29 36.85 9.38
N LEU A 23 -35.13 37.41 9.08
CA LEU A 23 -34.20 36.83 8.10
C LEU A 23 -33.62 35.50 8.58
N ALA A 24 -33.30 35.42 9.87
CA ALA A 24 -32.80 34.17 10.49
C ALA A 24 -33.90 33.09 10.49
N GLU A 25 -35.16 33.45 10.81
CA GLU A 25 -36.30 32.52 10.75
C GLU A 25 -36.60 32.06 9.31
N LYS A 26 -36.56 32.94 8.32
CA LYS A 26 -36.75 32.59 6.91
C LYS A 26 -35.60 31.69 6.40
N SER A 27 -34.37 32.03 6.75
CA SER A 27 -33.19 31.21 6.40
C SER A 27 -33.25 29.83 7.05
N ASN A 28 -33.67 29.77 8.32
CA ASN A 28 -33.90 28.51 9.04
C ASN A 28 -35.04 27.70 8.42
N ALA A 29 -36.16 28.36 8.04
CA ALA A 29 -37.29 27.68 7.42
C ALA A 29 -36.95 27.15 6.00
N GLU A 30 -36.19 27.89 5.20
CA GLU A 30 -35.69 27.40 3.89
C GLU A 30 -34.67 26.27 4.07
N THR A 31 -33.79 26.37 5.04
CA THR A 31 -32.83 25.31 5.38
C THR A 31 -33.58 24.07 5.85
N MET A 32 -34.57 24.21 6.73
CA MET A 32 -35.42 23.11 7.18
C MET A 32 -36.27 22.48 6.06
N LYS A 33 -36.76 23.27 5.09
CA LYS A 33 -37.41 22.71 3.90
C LYS A 33 -36.47 21.92 3.01
N LYS A 34 -35.22 22.37 2.84
CA LYS A 34 -34.19 21.62 2.12
C LYS A 34 -33.75 20.34 2.88
N PHE A 35 -33.75 20.41 4.21
CA PHE A 35 -33.49 19.27 5.09
C PHE A 35 -34.53 18.16 4.95
N ASN A 36 -35.81 18.53 4.94
CA ASN A 36 -36.91 17.58 4.84
C ASN A 36 -37.08 17.00 3.43
N ALA A 37 -36.43 17.59 2.42
CA ALA A 37 -36.53 17.14 1.02
C ALA A 37 -35.59 15.98 0.64
N ARG A 38 -34.58 15.65 1.48
CA ARG A 38 -33.65 14.54 1.23
C ARG A 38 -33.28 13.86 2.54
N PRO A 39 -33.74 12.62 2.80
CA PRO A 39 -33.25 11.82 3.91
C PRO A 39 -31.73 11.67 3.81
N GLY A 40 -31.00 11.95 4.88
CA GLY A 40 -29.52 11.90 4.93
C GLY A 40 -28.81 13.25 4.81
N THR A 41 -29.44 14.31 4.26
CA THR A 41 -28.79 15.63 4.15
C THR A 41 -28.55 16.26 5.52
N ALA A 42 -29.50 16.10 6.45
CA ALA A 42 -29.40 16.56 7.83
C ALA A 42 -28.24 15.87 8.58
N SER A 43 -28.14 14.55 8.43
CA SER A 43 -27.07 13.76 9.04
C SER A 43 -25.69 14.17 8.51
N ASN A 44 -25.58 14.35 7.20
CA ASN A 44 -24.32 14.78 6.59
C ASN A 44 -23.92 16.19 7.02
N GLN A 45 -24.87 17.13 7.10
CA GLN A 45 -24.61 18.50 7.57
C GLN A 45 -24.16 18.50 9.03
N TYR A 46 -24.84 17.75 9.89
CA TYR A 46 -24.45 17.60 11.29
C TYR A 46 -23.03 17.03 11.44
N LEU A 47 -22.70 16.00 10.68
CA LEU A 47 -21.35 15.43 10.68
C LEU A 47 -20.29 16.42 10.17
N HIS A 48 -20.62 17.22 9.14
CA HIS A 48 -19.74 18.28 8.67
C HIS A 48 -19.51 19.37 9.71
N ASP A 49 -20.55 19.80 10.40
CA ASP A 49 -20.46 20.84 11.42
C ASP A 49 -19.71 20.33 12.65
N LEU A 50 -19.93 19.07 13.04
CA LEU A 50 -19.21 18.41 14.10
C LEU A 50 -17.72 18.26 13.76
N TYR A 51 -17.40 17.86 12.52
CA TYR A 51 -16.03 17.79 12.04
C TYR A 51 -15.35 19.18 12.06
N ARG A 52 -16.05 20.22 11.60
CA ARG A 52 -15.56 21.61 11.65
C ARG A 52 -15.31 22.06 13.08
N PHE A 53 -16.20 21.72 14.02
CA PHE A 53 -16.01 22.03 15.44
C PHE A 53 -14.69 21.44 15.95
N PHE A 54 -14.46 20.16 15.75
CA PHE A 54 -13.22 19.50 16.24
C PHE A 54 -11.95 19.94 15.50
N LYS A 55 -12.07 20.46 14.28
CA LYS A 55 -10.89 20.94 13.52
C LYS A 55 -10.59 22.43 13.74
N LEU A 56 -11.62 23.27 13.90
CA LEU A 56 -11.49 24.72 13.84
C LEU A 56 -11.83 25.42 15.15
N SER A 57 -12.56 24.80 16.08
CA SER A 57 -12.94 25.44 17.34
C SER A 57 -11.72 25.67 18.23
N VAL A 58 -11.65 26.88 18.83
CA VAL A 58 -10.68 27.21 19.85
C VAL A 58 -10.83 26.32 21.10
N ARG A 59 -12.05 25.88 21.37
CA ARG A 59 -12.43 25.02 22.52
C ARG A 59 -12.28 23.52 22.23
N ARG A 60 -11.74 23.12 21.07
CA ARG A 60 -11.59 21.71 20.67
C ARG A 60 -10.87 20.83 21.70
N ASN A 61 -9.96 21.41 22.45
CA ASN A 61 -9.18 20.69 23.45
C ASN A 61 -9.94 20.45 24.78
N GLU A 62 -11.10 21.07 24.96
CA GLU A 62 -11.99 20.86 26.10
C GLU A 62 -12.87 19.63 25.93
N PHE A 63 -12.95 19.10 24.70
CA PHE A 63 -13.79 17.97 24.34
C PHE A 63 -12.93 16.85 23.76
N ARG A 64 -13.37 15.62 23.98
CA ARG A 64 -12.78 14.43 23.38
C ARG A 64 -13.11 14.44 21.88
N ASP A 65 -12.08 14.35 21.01
CA ASP A 65 -12.26 14.36 19.55
C ASP A 65 -12.83 13.03 19.08
N ILE A 66 -14.14 12.97 18.88
CA ILE A 66 -14.84 11.75 18.47
C ILE A 66 -14.36 11.18 17.13
N PHE A 67 -13.73 12.02 16.25
CA PHE A 67 -13.16 11.53 15.00
C PHE A 67 -11.80 10.85 15.17
N LYS A 68 -11.23 10.91 16.36
CA LYS A 68 -10.01 10.19 16.73
C LYS A 68 -10.32 8.92 17.54
N GLU A 69 -11.53 8.80 18.03
CA GLU A 69 -11.94 7.61 18.78
C GLU A 69 -12.25 6.46 17.84
N LYS A 70 -12.11 5.25 18.36
CA LYS A 70 -12.60 4.04 17.71
C LYS A 70 -14.13 4.18 17.63
N LEU A 71 -14.68 4.25 16.42
CA LEU A 71 -16.13 4.24 16.21
C LEU A 71 -16.64 2.81 16.41
N ASP A 72 -16.91 2.47 17.63
CA ASP A 72 -17.39 1.17 18.04
C ASP A 72 -18.93 1.18 18.11
N LEU A 73 -19.54 1.48 16.97
CA LEU A 73 -21.01 1.63 16.88
C LEU A 73 -21.73 0.30 17.08
N HIS A 74 -21.10 -0.80 16.76
CA HIS A 74 -21.69 -2.14 16.88
C HIS A 74 -21.67 -2.69 18.31
N HIS A 75 -20.89 -2.11 19.23
CA HIS A 75 -20.94 -2.43 20.65
C HIS A 75 -21.74 -1.42 21.49
N VAL A 76 -22.54 -0.57 20.84
CA VAL A 76 -23.45 0.33 21.57
C VAL A 76 -24.65 -0.48 22.06
N PRO A 77 -24.90 -0.59 23.39
CA PRO A 77 -25.97 -1.44 23.94
C PRO A 77 -27.36 -1.20 23.36
N ALA A 78 -27.63 0.03 22.88
CA ALA A 78 -28.89 0.36 22.22
C ALA A 78 -29.04 -0.26 20.82
N LEU A 79 -27.94 -0.70 20.19
CA LEU A 79 -27.90 -1.32 18.88
C LEU A 79 -27.65 -2.83 18.96
N ASP A 80 -27.25 -3.35 20.12
CA ASP A 80 -26.95 -4.77 20.33
C ASP A 80 -28.03 -5.72 19.80
N ASN A 81 -29.31 -5.36 20.01
CA ASN A 81 -30.43 -6.19 19.54
C ASN A 81 -30.74 -6.06 18.04
N LEU A 82 -30.17 -5.06 17.36
CA LEU A 82 -30.41 -4.78 15.95
C LEU A 82 -29.27 -5.30 15.06
N LEU A 83 -28.09 -5.49 15.61
CA LEU A 83 -26.86 -5.77 14.87
C LEU A 83 -26.37 -7.22 14.93
N TYR A 84 -27.18 -8.13 15.49
CA TYR A 84 -26.82 -9.55 15.65
C TYR A 84 -27.18 -10.45 14.45
N CYS A 85 -27.57 -9.87 13.32
CA CYS A 85 -27.80 -10.68 12.14
C CYS A 85 -26.73 -10.40 11.05
N GLU A 86 -26.38 -11.46 10.33
CA GLU A 86 -25.44 -11.43 9.22
C GLU A 86 -25.79 -10.36 8.18
N GLU A 87 -27.08 -10.24 7.86
CA GLU A 87 -27.60 -9.30 6.87
C GLU A 87 -27.30 -7.83 7.21
N GLU A 88 -27.15 -7.50 8.49
CA GLU A 88 -26.88 -6.12 8.95
C GLU A 88 -25.38 -5.89 9.21
N LEU A 89 -24.67 -6.85 9.78
CA LEU A 89 -23.24 -6.74 10.09
C LEU A 89 -22.37 -6.65 8.84
N PHE A 90 -22.70 -7.41 7.80
CA PHE A 90 -21.89 -7.42 6.59
C PHE A 90 -21.82 -6.06 5.87
N PRO A 91 -22.94 -5.33 5.63
CA PRO A 91 -22.89 -3.97 5.09
C PRO A 91 -22.10 -2.99 5.96
N ILE A 92 -22.13 -3.16 7.29
CA ILE A 92 -21.36 -2.33 8.23
C ILE A 92 -19.86 -2.62 8.09
N ALA A 93 -19.48 -3.89 8.03
CA ALA A 93 -18.09 -4.29 7.80
C ALA A 93 -17.56 -3.73 6.47
N ASP A 94 -18.36 -3.81 5.40
CA ASP A 94 -18.03 -3.24 4.08
C ASP A 94 -17.91 -1.71 4.12
N PHE A 95 -18.77 -1.05 4.87
CA PHE A 95 -18.66 0.39 5.08
C PHE A 95 -17.32 0.75 5.73
N TYR A 96 -16.93 0.09 6.82
CA TYR A 96 -15.64 0.33 7.47
C TYR A 96 -14.47 0.00 6.54
N LEU A 97 -14.55 -1.09 5.79
CA LEU A 97 -13.55 -1.47 4.78
C LEU A 97 -13.38 -0.35 3.72
N SER A 98 -14.51 0.18 3.20
CA SER A 98 -14.52 1.26 2.21
C SER A 98 -13.93 2.57 2.73
N LYS A 99 -13.98 2.80 4.04
CA LYS A 99 -13.43 3.97 4.73
C LYS A 99 -12.01 3.74 5.27
N GLU A 100 -11.38 2.62 4.88
CA GLU A 100 -10.03 2.22 5.32
C GLU A 100 -9.90 2.09 6.85
N ARG A 101 -11.01 1.83 7.53
CA ARG A 101 -11.07 1.58 8.98
C ARG A 101 -10.87 0.09 9.21
N TRP A 102 -9.62 -0.34 9.01
CA TRP A 102 -9.26 -1.76 8.96
C TRP A 102 -9.50 -2.51 10.25
N ASP A 103 -9.27 -1.88 11.41
CA ASP A 103 -9.43 -2.55 12.71
C ASP A 103 -10.89 -2.81 13.01
N GLU A 104 -11.77 -1.81 12.77
CA GLU A 104 -13.20 -1.96 12.96
C GLU A 104 -13.79 -2.99 11.98
N ALA A 105 -13.34 -2.98 10.73
CA ALA A 105 -13.74 -4.01 9.77
C ALA A 105 -13.30 -5.41 10.23
N ILE A 106 -12.08 -5.57 10.74
CA ILE A 106 -11.55 -6.84 11.26
C ILE A 106 -12.42 -7.34 12.42
N ASP A 107 -12.78 -6.47 13.37
CA ASP A 107 -13.58 -6.86 14.53
C ASP A 107 -14.96 -7.40 14.07
N ILE A 108 -15.65 -6.70 13.15
CA ILE A 108 -16.97 -7.13 12.65
C ILE A 108 -16.87 -8.41 11.79
N TYR A 109 -15.85 -8.53 10.92
CA TYR A 109 -15.67 -9.78 10.17
C TYR A 109 -15.38 -10.97 11.05
N LYS A 110 -14.72 -10.81 12.22
CA LYS A 110 -14.57 -11.88 13.21
C LYS A 110 -15.91 -12.30 13.80
N GLU A 111 -16.73 -11.34 14.19
CA GLU A 111 -18.08 -11.61 14.70
C GLU A 111 -18.93 -12.35 13.66
N LEU A 112 -18.91 -11.88 12.39
CA LEU A 112 -19.58 -12.56 11.29
C LEU A 112 -19.12 -14.01 11.14
N ILE A 113 -17.82 -14.27 11.21
CA ILE A 113 -17.24 -15.60 11.09
C ILE A 113 -17.65 -16.49 12.29
N GLU A 114 -17.77 -15.92 13.49
CA GLU A 114 -18.20 -16.64 14.71
C GLU A 114 -19.70 -16.99 14.66
N ILE A 115 -20.54 -16.11 14.14
CA ILE A 115 -21.97 -16.37 13.94
C ILE A 115 -22.16 -17.59 13.03
N GLY A 116 -21.35 -17.72 11.98
CA GLY A 116 -21.38 -18.86 11.06
C GLY A 116 -22.63 -18.86 10.17
N GLY A 117 -22.88 -19.97 9.49
CA GLY A 117 -24.13 -20.14 8.71
C GLY A 117 -24.03 -19.74 7.25
N PHE A 118 -22.86 -19.43 6.75
CA PHE A 118 -22.60 -18.94 5.39
C PHE A 118 -22.83 -20.00 4.30
N GLU A 119 -24.06 -20.29 3.96
CA GLU A 119 -24.37 -21.12 2.80
C GLU A 119 -24.12 -20.28 1.52
N GLY A 120 -22.93 -20.46 0.93
CA GLY A 120 -22.59 -19.95 -0.41
C GLY A 120 -21.77 -18.64 -0.46
N GLU A 121 -21.92 -17.70 0.45
CA GLU A 121 -21.23 -16.40 0.43
C GLU A 121 -20.00 -16.31 1.35
N GLY A 122 -19.76 -17.29 2.17
CA GLY A 122 -18.68 -17.31 3.16
C GLY A 122 -17.28 -17.06 2.61
N ALA A 123 -17.03 -17.37 1.34
CA ALA A 123 -15.77 -17.09 0.67
C ALA A 123 -15.50 -15.58 0.59
N GLU A 124 -16.53 -14.76 0.35
CA GLU A 124 -16.38 -13.30 0.27
C GLU A 124 -16.04 -12.68 1.62
N TYR A 125 -16.65 -13.18 2.69
CA TYR A 125 -16.34 -12.70 4.05
C TYR A 125 -14.88 -12.96 4.42
N TYR A 126 -14.39 -14.19 4.17
CA TYR A 126 -12.99 -14.52 4.40
C TYR A 126 -12.04 -13.71 3.50
N GLN A 127 -12.40 -13.43 2.25
CA GLN A 127 -11.61 -12.59 1.36
C GLN A 127 -11.49 -11.15 1.89
N LYS A 128 -12.59 -10.54 2.28
CA LYS A 128 -12.63 -9.19 2.82
C LYS A 128 -11.93 -9.08 4.17
N PHE A 129 -12.14 -10.07 5.04
CA PHE A 129 -11.41 -10.20 6.30
C PHE A 129 -9.90 -10.29 6.08
N GLY A 130 -9.47 -11.20 5.20
CA GLY A 130 -8.07 -11.35 4.82
C GLY A 130 -7.48 -10.05 4.25
N TYR A 131 -8.27 -9.30 3.46
CA TYR A 131 -7.84 -8.03 2.91
C TYR A 131 -7.62 -6.96 3.99
N ALA A 132 -8.52 -6.83 4.96
CA ALA A 132 -8.36 -5.93 6.09
C ALA A 132 -7.12 -6.28 6.92
N LEU A 133 -6.90 -7.57 7.22
CA LEU A 133 -5.71 -8.09 7.91
C LEU A 133 -4.43 -7.79 7.13
N GLN A 134 -4.43 -7.98 5.80
CA GLN A 134 -3.30 -7.66 4.93
C GLN A 134 -2.95 -6.17 5.00
N LYS A 135 -3.94 -5.27 4.99
CA LYS A 135 -3.73 -3.82 5.13
C LYS A 135 -3.12 -3.45 6.49
N ARG A 136 -3.44 -4.19 7.54
CA ARG A 136 -2.82 -4.07 8.87
C ARG A 136 -1.48 -4.80 8.99
N LYS A 137 -0.95 -5.39 7.90
CA LYS A 137 0.30 -6.17 7.84
C LYS A 137 0.29 -7.43 8.72
N ARG A 138 -0.90 -7.92 9.08
CA ARG A 138 -1.10 -9.18 9.82
C ARG A 138 -1.11 -10.34 8.83
N TYR A 139 0.04 -10.57 8.16
CA TYR A 139 0.10 -11.45 6.99
C TYR A 139 -0.20 -12.92 7.30
N ALA A 140 0.23 -13.43 8.46
CA ALA A 140 -0.05 -14.81 8.85
C ALA A 140 -1.57 -15.07 8.98
N GLU A 141 -2.27 -14.19 9.67
CA GLU A 141 -3.73 -14.30 9.84
C GLU A 141 -4.48 -14.06 8.52
N ALA A 142 -3.98 -13.14 7.68
CA ALA A 142 -4.53 -12.94 6.34
C ALA A 142 -4.40 -14.18 5.47
N ILE A 143 -3.29 -14.91 5.54
CA ILE A 143 -3.08 -16.18 4.85
C ILE A 143 -4.14 -17.21 5.27
N GLU A 144 -4.38 -17.36 6.58
CA GLU A 144 -5.40 -18.29 7.10
C GLU A 144 -6.79 -17.95 6.55
N ALA A 145 -7.15 -16.65 6.56
CA ALA A 145 -8.43 -16.19 6.02
C ALA A 145 -8.55 -16.49 4.52
N TYR A 146 -7.53 -16.15 3.72
CA TYR A 146 -7.54 -16.41 2.29
C TYR A 146 -7.56 -17.91 1.94
N LEU A 147 -6.90 -18.76 2.73
CA LEU A 147 -6.96 -20.23 2.56
C LEU A 147 -8.37 -20.77 2.84
N LYS A 148 -9.07 -20.23 3.84
CA LYS A 148 -10.48 -20.55 4.07
C LYS A 148 -11.35 -20.11 2.89
N ALA A 149 -11.13 -18.91 2.36
CA ALA A 149 -11.80 -18.44 1.16
C ALA A 149 -11.53 -19.34 -0.06
N ASP A 150 -10.29 -19.81 -0.24
CA ASP A 150 -9.90 -20.71 -1.33
C ASP A 150 -10.56 -22.10 -1.19
N THR A 151 -10.73 -22.59 0.04
CA THR A 151 -11.46 -23.84 0.30
C THR A 151 -12.94 -23.75 -0.08
N LEU A 152 -13.57 -22.59 0.18
CA LEU A 152 -14.99 -22.36 -0.12
C LEU A 152 -15.24 -22.04 -1.60
N LYS A 153 -14.33 -21.31 -2.24
CA LYS A 153 -14.39 -20.93 -3.65
C LYS A 153 -13.00 -21.04 -4.27
N PRO A 154 -12.62 -22.24 -4.74
CA PRO A 154 -11.33 -22.49 -5.35
C PRO A 154 -11.08 -21.62 -6.60
N ASP A 155 -9.80 -21.42 -6.91
CA ASP A 155 -9.31 -20.79 -8.14
C ASP A 155 -9.78 -19.35 -8.39
N ASN A 156 -10.18 -18.65 -7.34
CA ASN A 156 -10.49 -17.23 -7.44
C ASN A 156 -9.19 -16.43 -7.65
N ILE A 157 -9.03 -15.82 -8.83
CA ILE A 157 -7.82 -15.09 -9.23
C ILE A 157 -7.49 -13.95 -8.28
N TRP A 158 -8.51 -13.22 -7.80
CA TRP A 158 -8.33 -12.14 -6.84
C TRP A 158 -7.77 -12.69 -5.52
N ASN A 159 -8.37 -13.77 -5.01
CA ASN A 159 -7.92 -14.45 -3.79
C ASN A 159 -6.48 -14.96 -3.94
N ASN A 160 -6.17 -15.65 -5.03
CA ASN A 160 -4.84 -16.19 -5.31
C ASN A 160 -3.78 -15.09 -5.35
N ARG A 161 -4.08 -13.93 -5.94
CA ARG A 161 -3.17 -12.77 -5.98
C ARG A 161 -2.88 -12.22 -4.60
N HIS A 162 -3.90 -12.07 -3.75
CA HIS A 162 -3.74 -11.55 -2.40
C HIS A 162 -3.04 -12.54 -1.48
N LEU A 163 -3.36 -13.81 -1.59
CA LEU A 163 -2.72 -14.91 -0.86
C LEU A 163 -1.23 -15.00 -1.22
N ALA A 164 -0.89 -14.98 -2.53
CA ALA A 164 0.50 -14.93 -3.00
C ALA A 164 1.26 -13.71 -2.42
N THR A 165 0.60 -12.55 -2.42
CA THR A 165 1.18 -11.32 -1.85
C THR A 165 1.46 -11.46 -0.36
N CYS A 166 0.53 -12.04 0.41
CA CYS A 166 0.72 -12.27 1.84
C CYS A 166 1.84 -13.27 2.11
N TYR A 167 1.92 -14.38 1.37
CA TYR A 167 3.03 -15.33 1.48
C TYR A 167 4.38 -14.66 1.20
N ARG A 168 4.47 -13.88 0.12
CA ARG A 168 5.71 -13.15 -0.22
C ARG A 168 6.12 -12.16 0.87
N LEU A 169 5.17 -11.38 1.41
CA LEU A 169 5.44 -10.42 2.49
C LEU A 169 5.77 -11.11 3.82
N ASN A 170 5.30 -12.35 3.99
CA ASN A 170 5.65 -13.23 5.12
C ASN A 170 6.92 -14.08 4.83
N ARG A 171 7.65 -13.81 3.73
CA ARG A 171 8.88 -14.46 3.29
C ARG A 171 8.76 -15.97 2.99
N ASN A 172 7.56 -16.47 2.75
CA ASN A 172 7.35 -17.82 2.24
C ASN A 172 7.27 -17.75 0.71
N TYR A 173 8.43 -17.71 0.07
CA TYR A 173 8.55 -17.46 -1.37
C TYR A 173 8.09 -18.65 -2.22
N GLU A 174 8.24 -19.88 -1.71
CA GLU A 174 7.77 -21.09 -2.39
C GLU A 174 6.26 -21.10 -2.53
N ALA A 175 5.55 -20.85 -1.43
CA ALA A 175 4.09 -20.77 -1.44
C ALA A 175 3.62 -19.58 -2.28
N ALA A 176 4.27 -18.41 -2.17
CA ALA A 176 3.96 -17.24 -2.99
C ALA A 176 4.10 -17.55 -4.48
N LEU A 177 5.18 -18.23 -4.87
CA LEU A 177 5.44 -18.63 -6.26
C LEU A 177 4.33 -19.53 -6.81
N ALA A 178 3.89 -20.51 -6.02
CA ALA A 178 2.82 -21.42 -6.43
C ALA A 178 1.51 -20.68 -6.74
N TYR A 179 1.12 -19.73 -5.87
CA TYR A 179 -0.11 -18.95 -6.09
C TYR A 179 0.04 -17.87 -7.18
N TYR A 180 1.21 -17.23 -7.34
CA TYR A 180 1.44 -16.32 -8.47
C TYR A 180 1.41 -17.05 -9.81
N LYS A 181 1.90 -18.31 -9.89
CA LYS A 181 1.79 -19.14 -11.11
C LYS A 181 0.33 -19.42 -11.46
N LYS A 182 -0.54 -19.73 -10.49
CA LYS A 182 -1.99 -19.83 -10.74
C LYS A 182 -2.59 -18.55 -11.33
N VAL A 183 -2.13 -17.37 -10.84
CA VAL A 183 -2.56 -16.07 -11.38
C VAL A 183 -2.05 -15.87 -12.80
N GLU A 184 -0.81 -16.27 -13.10
CA GLU A 184 -0.22 -16.18 -14.44
C GLU A 184 -0.94 -17.11 -15.44
N GLU A 185 -1.27 -18.35 -15.04
CA GLU A 185 -2.03 -19.30 -15.86
C GLU A 185 -3.39 -18.75 -16.28
N ALA A 186 -4.08 -18.05 -15.35
CA ALA A 186 -5.38 -17.43 -15.63
C ALA A 186 -5.25 -16.11 -16.41
N THR A 187 -4.14 -15.39 -16.25
CA THR A 187 -3.88 -14.09 -16.87
C THR A 187 -2.40 -13.96 -17.28
N PRO A 188 -2.01 -14.57 -18.44
CA PRO A 188 -0.59 -14.71 -18.84
C PRO A 188 0.17 -13.40 -19.07
N GLU A 189 -0.56 -12.31 -19.34
CA GLU A 189 0.01 -10.98 -19.59
C GLU A 189 -0.05 -10.06 -18.35
N ALA A 190 -0.44 -10.59 -17.20
CA ALA A 190 -0.46 -9.81 -15.97
C ALA A 190 0.97 -9.49 -15.51
N SER A 191 1.51 -8.36 -15.97
CA SER A 191 2.87 -7.90 -15.67
C SER A 191 3.22 -7.95 -14.17
N THR A 192 2.25 -7.67 -13.32
CA THR A 192 2.40 -7.74 -11.86
C THR A 192 2.70 -9.17 -11.39
N ALA A 193 2.01 -10.19 -11.91
CA ALA A 193 2.27 -11.59 -11.56
C ALA A 193 3.65 -12.02 -12.06
N VAL A 194 3.96 -11.73 -13.33
CA VAL A 194 5.27 -12.00 -13.94
C VAL A 194 6.40 -11.40 -13.12
N PHE A 195 6.27 -10.13 -12.69
CA PHE A 195 7.24 -9.47 -11.84
C PHE A 195 7.47 -10.20 -10.50
N TYR A 196 6.39 -10.55 -9.80
CA TYR A 196 6.51 -11.18 -8.49
C TYR A 196 6.96 -12.64 -8.57
N ILE A 197 6.67 -13.35 -9.67
CA ILE A 197 7.25 -14.67 -9.91
C ILE A 197 8.77 -14.54 -10.05
N GLY A 198 9.26 -13.64 -10.90
CA GLY A 198 10.69 -13.38 -11.03
C GLY A 198 11.34 -12.99 -9.71
N SER A 199 10.65 -12.14 -8.91
CA SER A 199 11.15 -11.73 -7.61
C SER A 199 11.22 -12.90 -6.61
N CYS A 200 10.19 -13.75 -6.52
CA CYS A 200 10.19 -14.92 -5.65
C CYS A 200 11.29 -15.91 -6.05
N LEU A 201 11.47 -16.15 -7.35
CA LEU A 201 12.54 -17.01 -7.85
C LEU A 201 13.95 -16.48 -7.50
N ALA A 202 14.14 -15.16 -7.59
CA ALA A 202 15.39 -14.52 -7.19
C ALA A 202 15.67 -14.68 -5.69
N GLU A 203 14.65 -14.51 -4.83
CA GLU A 203 14.77 -14.73 -3.39
C GLU A 203 15.04 -16.21 -3.03
N LEU A 204 14.59 -17.14 -3.87
CA LEU A 204 14.87 -18.58 -3.75
C LEU A 204 16.25 -18.97 -4.35
N GLY A 205 17.02 -18.03 -4.85
CA GLY A 205 18.31 -18.29 -5.49
C GLY A 205 18.23 -18.88 -6.90
N GLN A 206 17.04 -18.97 -7.50
CA GLN A 206 16.79 -19.51 -8.84
C GLN A 206 16.96 -18.41 -9.90
N TYR A 207 18.16 -17.84 -9.98
CA TYR A 207 18.42 -16.62 -10.75
C TYR A 207 18.24 -16.78 -12.26
N GLU A 208 18.56 -17.95 -12.83
CA GLU A 208 18.36 -18.20 -14.27
C GLU A 208 16.87 -18.23 -14.65
N GLU A 209 16.04 -18.85 -13.81
CA GLU A 209 14.59 -18.81 -14.03
C GLU A 209 14.03 -17.41 -13.79
N ALA A 210 14.49 -16.70 -12.77
CA ALA A 210 14.11 -15.33 -12.49
C ALA A 210 14.41 -14.41 -13.69
N LEU A 211 15.58 -14.57 -14.33
CA LEU A 211 15.94 -13.84 -15.55
C LEU A 211 14.90 -14.02 -16.66
N ASN A 212 14.44 -15.24 -16.89
CA ASN A 212 13.43 -15.50 -17.93
C ASN A 212 12.14 -14.70 -17.67
N TYR A 213 11.71 -14.63 -16.41
CA TYR A 213 10.53 -13.85 -16.02
C TYR A 213 10.76 -12.33 -16.12
N PHE A 214 11.93 -11.83 -15.75
CA PHE A 214 12.24 -10.42 -15.91
C PHE A 214 12.40 -10.02 -17.38
N PHE A 215 12.94 -10.88 -18.24
CA PHE A 215 12.94 -10.65 -19.70
C PHE A 215 11.53 -10.69 -20.28
N LYS A 216 10.66 -11.63 -19.84
CA LYS A 216 9.27 -11.64 -20.21
C LYS A 216 8.59 -10.33 -19.82
N LEU A 217 8.89 -9.81 -18.62
CA LEU A 217 8.34 -8.52 -18.16
C LEU A 217 8.84 -7.34 -19.00
N ASP A 218 10.13 -7.29 -19.35
CA ASP A 218 10.72 -6.24 -20.21
C ASP A 218 10.11 -6.27 -21.63
N PHE A 219 9.69 -7.45 -22.10
CA PHE A 219 8.98 -7.60 -23.36
C PHE A 219 7.53 -7.13 -23.29
N ILE A 220 6.81 -7.45 -22.21
CA ILE A 220 5.40 -7.06 -21.99
C ILE A 220 5.27 -5.54 -21.74
N GLU A 221 6.14 -4.99 -20.91
CA GLU A 221 6.15 -3.57 -20.53
C GLU A 221 7.40 -2.88 -21.09
N SER A 222 7.23 -2.08 -22.14
CA SER A 222 8.31 -1.28 -22.69
C SER A 222 8.87 -0.31 -21.63
N ASN A 223 10.20 -0.23 -21.53
CA ASN A 223 10.92 0.63 -20.58
C ASN A 223 10.61 0.31 -19.09
N CYS A 224 10.42 -0.94 -18.77
CA CYS A 224 10.13 -1.40 -17.42
C CYS A 224 11.39 -1.40 -16.54
N VAL A 225 11.62 -0.30 -15.82
CA VAL A 225 12.79 -0.17 -14.91
C VAL A 225 12.81 -1.27 -13.84
N LYS A 226 11.64 -1.77 -13.41
CA LYS A 226 11.56 -2.90 -12.46
C LYS A 226 12.14 -4.18 -13.05
N ALA A 227 11.82 -4.45 -14.32
CA ALA A 227 12.40 -5.59 -15.04
C ALA A 227 13.91 -5.43 -15.16
N TRP A 228 14.39 -4.25 -15.56
CA TRP A 228 15.82 -4.00 -15.71
C TRP A 228 16.61 -4.17 -14.41
N ARG A 229 16.05 -3.74 -13.26
CA ARG A 229 16.66 -3.99 -11.94
C ARG A 229 16.76 -5.48 -11.64
N GLY A 230 15.70 -6.24 -11.92
CA GLY A 230 15.70 -7.69 -11.74
C GLY A 230 16.72 -8.37 -12.67
N ILE A 231 16.78 -7.98 -13.96
CA ILE A 231 17.74 -8.50 -14.91
C ILE A 231 19.17 -8.14 -14.46
N GLY A 232 19.42 -6.87 -14.10
CA GLY A 232 20.74 -6.42 -13.65
C GLY A 232 21.26 -7.21 -12.45
N TRP A 233 20.44 -7.35 -11.42
CA TRP A 233 20.81 -8.06 -10.20
C TRP A 233 21.00 -9.56 -10.43
N CYS A 234 20.02 -10.23 -11.05
CA CYS A 234 20.13 -11.66 -11.32
C CYS A 234 21.32 -11.97 -12.24
N SER A 235 21.60 -11.12 -13.25
CA SER A 235 22.77 -11.26 -14.12
C SER A 235 24.07 -11.10 -13.33
N PHE A 236 24.15 -10.15 -12.40
CA PHE A 236 25.32 -9.95 -11.53
C PHE A 236 25.58 -11.19 -10.69
N ILE A 237 24.57 -11.71 -10.01
CA ILE A 237 24.74 -12.92 -9.18
C ILE A 237 25.06 -14.16 -10.05
N SER A 238 24.57 -14.22 -11.28
CA SER A 238 24.84 -15.31 -12.24
C SER A 238 26.15 -15.13 -13.04
N LEU A 239 27.08 -14.26 -12.61
CA LEU A 239 28.38 -14.00 -13.23
C LEU A 239 28.31 -13.44 -14.68
N LYS A 240 27.15 -12.89 -15.09
CA LYS A 240 26.90 -12.28 -16.41
C LYS A 240 27.14 -10.77 -16.33
N TYR A 241 28.34 -10.34 -16.01
CA TYR A 241 28.65 -8.96 -15.62
C TYR A 241 28.40 -7.94 -16.73
N GLU A 242 28.75 -8.27 -18.00
CA GLU A 242 28.48 -7.39 -19.15
C GLU A 242 26.96 -7.14 -19.32
N GLN A 243 26.16 -8.19 -19.15
CA GLN A 243 24.69 -8.07 -19.18
C GLN A 243 24.20 -7.22 -18.03
N ALA A 244 24.67 -7.45 -16.80
CA ALA A 244 24.32 -6.68 -15.63
C ALA A 244 24.65 -5.20 -15.83
N MET A 245 25.86 -4.88 -16.29
CA MET A 245 26.30 -3.51 -16.55
C MET A 245 25.42 -2.83 -17.61
N LYS A 246 25.14 -3.53 -18.72
CA LYS A 246 24.27 -3.00 -19.79
C LYS A 246 22.88 -2.57 -19.24
N TYR A 247 22.28 -3.37 -18.37
CA TYR A 247 20.96 -3.03 -17.81
C TYR A 247 21.04 -1.93 -16.77
N TYR A 248 22.09 -1.88 -15.94
CA TYR A 248 22.29 -0.75 -15.03
C TYR A 248 22.57 0.55 -15.76
N GLU A 249 23.30 0.54 -16.88
CA GLU A 249 23.49 1.72 -17.73
C GLU A 249 22.16 2.21 -18.30
N LYS A 250 21.30 1.31 -18.79
CA LYS A 250 19.93 1.66 -19.21
C LYS A 250 19.14 2.35 -18.08
N ILE A 251 19.24 1.85 -16.84
CA ILE A 251 18.54 2.45 -15.69
C ILE A 251 19.10 3.85 -15.40
N ILE A 252 20.43 4.00 -15.45
CA ILE A 252 21.11 5.28 -15.16
C ILE A 252 20.72 6.37 -16.16
N GLU A 253 20.43 6.02 -17.39
CA GLU A 253 19.96 6.98 -18.43
C GLU A 253 18.52 7.46 -18.20
N HIS A 254 17.74 6.78 -17.33
CA HIS A 254 16.34 7.14 -17.08
C HIS A 254 16.19 7.94 -15.77
N LYS A 255 15.69 7.31 -14.70
CA LYS A 255 15.54 7.91 -13.37
C LYS A 255 16.13 6.98 -12.33
N PRO A 256 17.45 6.93 -12.19
CA PRO A 256 18.11 6.03 -11.27
C PRO A 256 17.87 6.42 -9.82
N LEU A 257 17.77 5.42 -8.96
CA LEU A 257 17.82 5.54 -7.52
C LEU A 257 19.26 5.31 -7.02
N ALA A 258 19.52 5.63 -5.76
CA ALA A 258 20.82 5.38 -5.14
C ALA A 258 21.25 3.92 -5.25
N ILE A 259 20.33 2.97 -5.06
CA ILE A 259 20.57 1.53 -5.20
C ILE A 259 21.04 1.14 -6.61
N ASP A 260 20.56 1.82 -7.65
CA ASP A 260 20.92 1.51 -9.03
C ASP A 260 22.38 1.88 -9.32
N TYR A 261 22.82 3.04 -8.82
CA TYR A 261 24.22 3.44 -8.87
C TYR A 261 25.13 2.51 -8.06
N MET A 262 24.67 2.10 -6.86
CA MET A 262 25.42 1.20 -6.00
C MET A 262 25.63 -0.17 -6.67
N ASN A 263 24.55 -0.75 -7.19
CA ASN A 263 24.65 -2.05 -7.87
C ASN A 263 25.48 -1.99 -9.16
N ALA A 264 25.38 -0.90 -9.93
CA ALA A 264 26.27 -0.66 -11.06
C ALA A 264 27.75 -0.55 -10.62
N GLY A 265 27.99 0.06 -9.46
CA GLY A 265 29.30 0.13 -8.81
C GLY A 265 29.83 -1.26 -8.44
N HIS A 266 28.98 -2.13 -7.86
CA HIS A 266 29.32 -3.52 -7.56
C HIS A 266 29.79 -4.28 -8.81
N VAL A 267 28.99 -4.16 -9.90
CA VAL A 267 29.35 -4.79 -11.18
C VAL A 267 30.69 -4.25 -11.70
N ALA A 268 30.88 -2.91 -11.71
CA ALA A 268 32.13 -2.31 -12.16
C ALA A 268 33.32 -2.77 -11.34
N TRP A 269 33.17 -2.90 -10.01
CA TRP A 269 34.24 -3.36 -9.13
C TRP A 269 34.63 -4.81 -9.40
N VAL A 270 33.66 -5.70 -9.48
CA VAL A 270 33.93 -7.14 -9.81
C VAL A 270 34.55 -7.30 -11.19
N MET A 271 34.22 -6.44 -12.16
CA MET A 271 34.88 -6.38 -13.47
C MET A 271 36.29 -5.78 -13.41
N GLY A 272 36.80 -5.39 -12.24
CA GLY A 272 38.16 -4.81 -12.06
C GLY A 272 38.23 -3.31 -12.38
N ASN A 273 37.13 -2.65 -12.71
CA ASN A 273 37.13 -1.22 -13.01
C ASN A 273 36.89 -0.38 -11.75
N ILE A 274 37.91 -0.28 -10.91
CA ILE A 274 37.89 0.41 -9.61
C ILE A 274 37.49 1.88 -9.74
N GLN A 275 38.01 2.57 -10.78
CA GLN A 275 37.70 3.99 -10.99
C GLN A 275 36.20 4.21 -11.30
N LYS A 276 35.65 3.39 -12.21
CA LYS A 276 34.22 3.43 -12.53
C LYS A 276 33.37 3.08 -11.31
N ALA A 277 33.77 2.11 -10.51
CA ALA A 277 33.08 1.73 -9.27
C ALA A 277 33.06 2.88 -8.29
N ALA A 278 34.17 3.53 -7.98
CA ALA A 278 34.27 4.67 -7.08
C ALA A 278 33.39 5.83 -7.55
N VAL A 279 33.38 6.15 -8.85
CA VAL A 279 32.52 7.20 -9.41
C VAL A 279 31.04 6.85 -9.23
N LEU A 280 30.64 5.60 -9.46
CA LEU A 280 29.26 5.14 -9.29
C LEU A 280 28.83 5.17 -7.83
N TYR A 281 29.69 4.73 -6.91
CA TYR A 281 29.43 4.83 -5.47
C TYR A 281 29.29 6.28 -5.00
N GLY A 282 30.16 7.18 -5.51
CA GLY A 282 30.04 8.62 -5.23
C GLY A 282 28.67 9.18 -5.67
N LYS A 283 28.16 8.76 -6.84
CA LYS A 283 26.79 9.10 -7.27
C LYS A 283 25.72 8.47 -6.38
N ALA A 284 25.91 7.25 -5.91
CA ALA A 284 25.02 6.60 -4.96
C ALA A 284 24.94 7.37 -3.64
N ILE A 285 26.08 7.79 -3.08
CA ILE A 285 26.17 8.63 -1.87
C ILE A 285 25.40 9.93 -2.06
N THR A 286 25.64 10.62 -3.19
CA THR A 286 24.93 11.86 -3.53
C THR A 286 23.42 11.63 -3.61
N ALA A 287 22.98 10.54 -4.22
CA ALA A 287 21.57 10.17 -4.34
C ALA A 287 20.93 9.72 -3.01
N CYS A 288 21.70 9.14 -2.09
CA CYS A 288 21.28 8.81 -0.71
C CYS A 288 21.13 10.06 0.17
N GLY A 289 21.85 11.12 -0.17
CA GLY A 289 21.95 12.35 0.63
C GLY A 289 23.00 12.30 1.74
N THR A 290 23.33 11.13 2.29
CA THR A 290 24.38 10.95 3.30
C THR A 290 25.19 9.67 3.06
N ARG A 291 26.45 9.69 3.53
CA ARG A 291 27.35 8.53 3.46
C ARG A 291 26.88 7.39 4.35
N GLU A 292 26.32 7.70 5.50
CA GLU A 292 25.80 6.70 6.46
C GLU A 292 24.71 5.84 5.82
N ARG A 293 23.75 6.46 5.12
CA ARG A 293 22.69 5.73 4.41
C ARG A 293 23.25 4.85 3.30
N PHE A 294 24.25 5.33 2.59
CA PHE A 294 24.94 4.50 1.59
C PHE A 294 25.59 3.29 2.25
N LEU A 295 26.32 3.47 3.36
CA LEU A 295 26.96 2.37 4.08
C LEU A 295 25.95 1.35 4.60
N GLU A 296 24.81 1.78 5.15
CA GLU A 296 23.72 0.89 5.57
C GLU A 296 23.19 0.01 4.42
N MET A 297 23.17 0.54 3.20
CA MET A 297 22.78 -0.21 2.01
C MET A 297 23.93 -1.13 1.56
N PHE A 298 25.15 -0.62 1.48
CA PHE A 298 26.32 -1.33 1.01
C PHE A 298 26.63 -2.60 1.83
N HIS A 299 26.58 -2.49 3.17
CA HIS A 299 26.85 -3.62 4.06
C HIS A 299 25.87 -4.81 3.88
N LYS A 300 24.68 -4.57 3.32
CA LYS A 300 23.75 -5.66 2.99
C LYS A 300 24.20 -6.50 1.80
N ASP A 301 25.01 -5.90 0.94
CA ASP A 301 25.49 -6.52 -0.30
C ASP A 301 26.94 -7.01 -0.19
N GLU A 302 27.57 -6.96 1.00
CA GLU A 302 28.93 -7.48 1.21
C GLU A 302 29.04 -8.98 0.91
N GLU A 303 28.11 -9.78 1.43
CA GLU A 303 28.10 -11.21 1.19
C GLU A 303 27.99 -11.55 -0.32
N PRO A 304 27.09 -10.96 -1.11
CA PRO A 304 27.12 -11.05 -2.56
C PRO A 304 28.47 -10.69 -3.20
N LEU A 305 29.12 -9.59 -2.78
CA LEU A 305 30.40 -9.15 -3.31
C LEU A 305 31.52 -10.14 -3.03
N LEU A 306 31.60 -10.67 -1.81
CA LEU A 306 32.57 -11.72 -1.45
C LEU A 306 32.38 -12.98 -2.30
N LYS A 307 31.13 -13.38 -2.55
CA LYS A 307 30.81 -14.51 -3.43
C LYS A 307 31.23 -14.27 -4.90
N GLN A 308 31.30 -12.99 -5.32
CA GLN A 308 31.75 -12.59 -6.65
C GLN A 308 33.28 -12.40 -6.73
N GLY A 309 34.04 -12.70 -5.66
CA GLY A 309 35.50 -12.70 -5.66
C GLY A 309 36.13 -11.40 -5.16
N ILE A 310 35.37 -10.46 -4.64
CA ILE A 310 35.94 -9.33 -3.89
C ILE A 310 36.48 -9.86 -2.56
N ARG A 311 37.71 -9.48 -2.18
CA ARG A 311 38.29 -9.88 -0.91
C ARG A 311 37.77 -8.96 0.22
N GLU A 312 37.60 -9.54 1.39
CA GLU A 312 37.12 -8.80 2.57
C GLU A 312 38.02 -7.59 2.89
N GLU A 313 39.34 -7.74 2.73
CA GLU A 313 40.36 -6.71 2.93
C GLU A 313 40.26 -5.53 1.94
N ASP A 314 39.66 -5.74 0.75
CA ASP A 314 39.52 -4.70 -0.27
C ASP A 314 38.30 -3.80 0.00
N ILE A 315 37.33 -4.24 0.84
CA ILE A 315 36.12 -3.47 1.15
C ILE A 315 36.45 -2.16 1.85
N PRO A 316 37.20 -2.12 2.97
CA PRO A 316 37.59 -0.86 3.60
C PRO A 316 38.35 0.07 2.66
N LEU A 317 39.25 -0.49 1.85
CA LEU A 317 40.06 0.27 0.89
C LEU A 317 39.16 0.97 -0.18
N MET A 318 38.15 0.26 -0.68
CA MET A 318 37.20 0.86 -1.61
C MET A 318 36.36 1.97 -0.92
N LEU A 319 35.95 1.75 0.31
CA LEU A 319 35.16 2.73 1.05
C LEU A 319 35.98 3.98 1.44
N ASP A 320 37.29 3.84 1.64
CA ASP A 320 38.19 4.96 1.91
C ASP A 320 38.46 5.85 0.68
N LEU A 321 38.20 5.33 -0.53
CA LEU A 321 38.27 6.10 -1.79
C LEU A 321 37.06 7.02 -2.00
N LEU A 322 35.98 6.89 -1.21
CA LEU A 322 34.71 7.60 -1.34
C LEU A 322 34.59 8.75 -0.35
#